data_63297d3055b6a2ad07ef2249eb0871ba
#
_entry.id   63297d3055b6a2ad07ef2249eb0871ba
#
_cell.length_a   1.000
_cell.length_b   1.000
_cell.length_c   1.000
_cell.angle_alpha   90.00
_cell.angle_beta   90.00
_cell.angle_gamma   90.00
#
_symmetry.space_group_name_H-M   'P 1'
#
loop_
_entity.id
_entity.type
_entity.pdbx_description
1 polymer ?
#
loop_
_entity_poly.entity_id
_entity_poly.type
_entity_poly.pdbx_seq_one_letter_code
_entity_poly.pdbx_strand_id
1 'polypeptide(L)'
;AMSADATGTYYRAGKDVTVENGKVADPAEDLIWNVSSENGVYTITTADGSKLSMNDEKNSLPLDAANTTWKVEKATTEGCYYIINATRKGNSGDPYYVEWYASTSKGFEEFSTYFYNAANEGIYAMQFIPVEQPLVPDGKYVIYNPGSGKAMSADATGTYYRAGKDITVTDGKVTNPAADLIWNVSSQDRVYTITTASGSKLSMNDEKNSLPLDAANTTWKVEEA
;
A
#
# COMPACT_ATOMS: atom_id res chain seq x y z
N ALA A 1 -13.88 6.82 0.00
CA ALA A 1 -12.44 7.05 0.21
C ALA A 1 -11.91 8.03 -0.83
N MET A 2 -10.81 8.72 -0.53
CA MET A 2 -10.10 9.60 -1.46
C MET A 2 -9.24 8.77 -2.41
N SER A 3 -9.47 8.94 -3.72
CA SER A 3 -8.71 8.30 -4.78
C SER A 3 -7.58 9.21 -5.29
N ALA A 4 -6.49 8.61 -5.79
CA ALA A 4 -5.45 9.30 -6.54
C ALA A 4 -5.94 9.80 -7.92
N ASP A 5 -7.07 9.28 -8.41
CA ASP A 5 -7.68 9.74 -9.64
C ASP A 5 -8.14 11.20 -9.53
N ALA A 6 -7.92 11.96 -10.58
CA ALA A 6 -8.40 13.33 -10.65
C ALA A 6 -9.89 13.41 -10.98
N THR A 7 -10.57 14.35 -10.37
CA THR A 7 -11.87 14.86 -10.83
C THR A 7 -11.65 16.29 -11.31
N GLY A 8 -11.83 16.51 -12.61
CA GLY A 8 -11.44 17.78 -13.21
C GLY A 8 -9.93 18.07 -13.10
N THR A 9 -9.55 19.33 -13.07
CA THR A 9 -8.13 19.76 -13.07
C THR A 9 -7.53 19.80 -11.66
N TYR A 10 -8.35 20.01 -10.63
CA TYR A 10 -7.88 20.45 -9.32
C TYR A 10 -8.26 19.55 -8.15
N TYR A 11 -9.02 18.48 -8.38
CA TYR A 11 -9.68 17.73 -7.32
C TYR A 11 -9.33 16.25 -7.36
N ARG A 12 -9.57 15.54 -6.24
CA ARG A 12 -9.45 14.08 -6.20
C ARG A 12 -10.82 13.43 -6.16
N ALA A 13 -10.98 12.35 -6.90
CA ALA A 13 -12.22 11.61 -6.91
C ALA A 13 -12.52 10.97 -5.55
N GLY A 14 -13.79 10.87 -5.19
CA GLY A 14 -14.28 10.02 -4.13
C GLY A 14 -14.73 8.68 -4.68
N LYS A 15 -14.40 7.58 -3.99
CA LYS A 15 -14.89 6.25 -4.32
C LYS A 15 -15.51 5.60 -3.09
N ASP A 16 -16.60 4.90 -3.29
CA ASP A 16 -17.24 4.14 -2.23
C ASP A 16 -16.35 2.97 -1.80
N VAL A 17 -16.25 2.77 -0.49
CA VAL A 17 -15.55 1.64 0.10
C VAL A 17 -16.38 1.07 1.26
N THR A 18 -16.31 -0.23 1.43
CA THR A 18 -16.86 -0.88 2.63
C THR A 18 -15.76 -1.02 3.67
N VAL A 19 -16.01 -0.51 4.87
CA VAL A 19 -15.10 -0.65 6.02
C VAL A 19 -15.66 -1.69 6.96
N GLU A 20 -14.95 -2.79 7.14
CA GLU A 20 -15.31 -3.86 8.07
C GLU A 20 -14.20 -4.07 9.10
N ASN A 21 -14.55 -4.05 10.38
CA ASN A 21 -13.59 -4.20 11.47
C ASN A 21 -12.37 -3.24 11.40
N GLY A 22 -12.62 -2.01 10.95
CA GLY A 22 -11.58 -0.99 10.81
C GLY A 22 -10.65 -1.17 9.61
N LYS A 23 -11.02 -2.00 8.64
CA LYS A 23 -10.24 -2.31 7.44
C LYS A 23 -11.08 -2.13 6.18
N VAL A 24 -10.42 -1.84 5.06
CA VAL A 24 -10.99 -1.94 3.72
C VAL A 24 -10.44 -3.21 3.09
N ALA A 25 -11.32 -4.11 2.66
CA ALA A 25 -10.91 -5.31 1.95
C ALA A 25 -10.46 -4.92 0.53
N ASP A 26 -9.30 -5.40 0.13
CA ASP A 26 -8.72 -5.29 -1.22
C ASP A 26 -8.91 -3.89 -1.86
N PRO A 27 -8.39 -2.81 -1.22
CA PRO A 27 -8.53 -1.48 -1.76
C PRO A 27 -7.82 -1.39 -3.13
N ALA A 28 -8.49 -0.79 -4.10
CA ALA A 28 -7.86 -0.49 -5.39
C ALA A 28 -6.60 0.38 -5.17
N GLU A 29 -5.59 0.21 -6.03
CA GLU A 29 -4.28 0.86 -5.88
C GLU A 29 -4.38 2.39 -5.78
N ASP A 30 -5.31 2.99 -6.50
CA ASP A 30 -5.58 4.43 -6.46
C ASP A 30 -6.18 4.94 -5.14
N LEU A 31 -6.64 4.04 -4.27
CA LEU A 31 -7.12 4.36 -2.92
C LEU A 31 -6.03 4.24 -1.85
N ILE A 32 -4.85 3.75 -2.22
CA ILE A 32 -3.74 3.52 -1.30
C ILE A 32 -2.82 4.74 -1.29
N TRP A 33 -2.66 5.32 -0.11
CA TRP A 33 -1.79 6.46 0.12
C TRP A 33 -0.69 6.09 1.10
N ASN A 34 0.55 6.39 0.73
CA ASN A 34 1.69 6.28 1.63
C ASN A 34 1.82 7.57 2.44
N VAL A 35 1.87 7.44 3.75
CA VAL A 35 1.98 8.58 4.66
C VAL A 35 3.31 8.48 5.41
N SER A 36 4.14 9.49 5.27
CA SER A 36 5.40 9.63 6.02
C SER A 36 5.43 10.94 6.78
N SER A 37 6.18 11.00 7.88
CA SER A 37 6.33 12.22 8.65
C SER A 37 7.76 12.46 9.06
N GLU A 38 8.18 13.71 9.01
CA GLU A 38 9.45 14.19 9.52
C GLU A 38 9.22 15.48 10.31
N ASN A 39 9.68 15.54 11.57
CA ASN A 39 9.54 16.69 12.47
C ASN A 39 8.09 17.23 12.58
N GLY A 40 7.09 16.34 12.55
CA GLY A 40 5.67 16.70 12.65
C GLY A 40 5.06 17.25 11.36
N VAL A 41 5.80 17.22 10.26
CA VAL A 41 5.31 17.54 8.92
C VAL A 41 5.12 16.25 8.13
N TYR A 42 3.99 16.13 7.48
CA TYR A 42 3.58 14.94 6.74
C TYR A 42 3.72 15.12 5.23
N THR A 43 4.11 14.06 4.57
CA THR A 43 4.03 13.91 3.11
C THR A 43 3.11 12.74 2.82
N ILE A 44 2.16 12.94 1.92
CA ILE A 44 1.17 11.94 1.51
C ILE A 44 1.40 11.68 0.03
N THR A 45 1.66 10.44 -0.35
CA THR A 45 1.99 10.06 -1.73
C THR A 45 1.16 8.88 -2.22
N THR A 46 0.96 8.82 -3.50
CA THR A 46 0.43 7.64 -4.20
C THR A 46 1.46 6.50 -4.24
N ALA A 47 1.09 5.34 -4.75
CA ALA A 47 1.98 4.19 -4.88
C ALA A 47 3.18 4.47 -5.81
N ASP A 48 3.00 5.28 -6.87
CA ASP A 48 4.05 5.69 -7.79
C ASP A 48 4.92 6.85 -7.27
N GLY A 49 4.61 7.38 -6.08
CA GLY A 49 5.38 8.41 -5.41
C GLY A 49 4.93 9.85 -5.69
N SER A 50 3.87 10.05 -6.48
CA SER A 50 3.30 11.39 -6.72
C SER A 50 2.71 11.97 -5.43
N LYS A 51 3.02 13.23 -5.13
CA LYS A 51 2.70 13.85 -3.84
C LYS A 51 1.35 14.56 -3.87
N LEU A 52 0.50 14.25 -2.90
CA LEU A 52 -0.68 15.06 -2.63
C LEU A 52 -0.26 16.50 -2.34
N SER A 53 -0.88 17.45 -3.00
CA SER A 53 -0.42 18.83 -2.99
C SER A 53 -1.57 19.84 -3.09
N MET A 54 -1.22 21.08 -2.96
CA MET A 54 -2.09 22.21 -3.19
C MET A 54 -1.38 23.22 -4.07
N ASN A 55 -2.03 23.75 -5.10
CA ASN A 55 -1.51 24.87 -5.89
C ASN A 55 -1.97 26.23 -5.29
N ASP A 56 -1.90 27.30 -6.06
CA ASP A 56 -2.36 28.62 -5.60
C ASP A 56 -3.87 28.83 -5.75
N GLU A 57 -4.55 27.90 -6.41
CA GLU A 57 -6.01 27.94 -6.52
C GLU A 57 -6.65 27.58 -5.17
N LYS A 58 -7.77 28.21 -4.89
CA LYS A 58 -8.64 27.81 -3.79
C LYS A 58 -9.24 26.45 -4.11
N ASN A 59 -9.46 25.65 -3.13
CA ASN A 59 -10.14 24.35 -3.25
C ASN A 59 -9.37 23.30 -4.09
N SER A 60 -8.06 23.48 -4.29
CA SER A 60 -7.27 22.58 -5.13
C SER A 60 -6.64 21.45 -4.32
N LEU A 61 -6.63 20.25 -4.90
CA LEU A 61 -5.96 19.07 -4.34
C LEU A 61 -5.30 18.24 -5.46
N PRO A 62 -4.39 18.85 -6.27
CA PRO A 62 -3.68 18.15 -7.33
C PRO A 62 -2.58 17.25 -6.76
N LEU A 63 -1.88 16.54 -7.65
CA LEU A 63 -0.61 15.90 -7.36
C LEU A 63 0.56 16.78 -7.85
N ASP A 64 1.69 16.67 -7.17
CA ASP A 64 2.99 17.27 -7.53
C ASP A 64 3.02 18.79 -7.80
N ALA A 65 2.07 19.54 -7.22
CA ALA A 65 2.11 20.99 -7.23
C ALA A 65 3.05 21.56 -6.12
N ALA A 66 3.08 22.86 -5.94
CA ALA A 66 4.06 23.55 -5.08
C ALA A 66 4.00 23.18 -3.58
N ASN A 67 2.78 23.00 -3.03
CA ASN A 67 2.58 22.86 -1.58
C ASN A 67 2.27 21.39 -1.22
N THR A 68 3.31 20.58 -1.02
CA THR A 68 3.24 19.12 -0.83
C THR A 68 3.31 18.67 0.62
N THR A 69 3.35 19.60 1.56
CA THR A 69 3.52 19.29 2.99
C THR A 69 2.25 19.57 3.77
N TRP A 70 1.99 18.69 4.74
CA TRP A 70 0.75 18.67 5.49
C TRP A 70 1.00 18.59 6.99
N LYS A 71 0.07 19.06 7.78
CA LYS A 71 -0.08 18.76 9.21
C LYS A 71 -1.27 17.83 9.37
N VAL A 72 -1.16 16.91 10.32
CA VAL A 72 -2.25 16.01 10.70
C VAL A 72 -2.56 16.26 12.17
N GLU A 73 -3.77 16.70 12.46
CA GLU A 73 -4.22 17.03 13.80
C GLU A 73 -5.48 16.21 14.14
N LYS A 74 -5.69 15.87 15.41
CA LYS A 74 -6.91 15.16 15.82
C LYS A 74 -8.15 15.99 15.56
N ALA A 75 -9.16 15.40 14.92
CA ALA A 75 -10.48 16.00 14.78
C ALA A 75 -11.30 15.84 16.06
N THR A 76 -12.43 16.55 16.16
CA THR A 76 -13.40 16.37 17.24
C THR A 76 -14.12 15.03 17.15
N THR A 77 -14.30 14.52 15.94
CA THR A 77 -14.81 13.17 15.70
C THR A 77 -13.77 12.14 16.09
N GLU A 78 -14.13 11.21 16.97
CA GLU A 78 -13.21 10.16 17.47
C GLU A 78 -12.67 9.29 16.32
N GLY A 79 -11.37 9.02 16.35
CA GLY A 79 -10.67 8.22 15.32
C GLY A 79 -10.42 8.98 14.01
N CYS A 80 -10.82 10.26 13.92
CA CYS A 80 -10.63 11.09 12.75
C CYS A 80 -9.55 12.16 12.95
N TYR A 81 -9.05 12.68 11.83
CA TYR A 81 -8.00 13.68 11.78
C TYR A 81 -8.33 14.75 10.74
N TYR A 82 -7.83 15.95 10.98
CA TYR A 82 -7.76 17.00 9.98
C TYR A 82 -6.45 16.89 9.22
N ILE A 83 -6.50 17.01 7.90
CA ILE A 83 -5.32 17.12 7.02
C ILE A 83 -5.24 18.58 6.59
N ILE A 84 -4.22 19.30 7.03
CA ILE A 84 -4.09 20.75 6.93
C ILE A 84 -2.87 21.07 6.09
N ASN A 85 -2.98 21.91 5.06
CA ASN A 85 -1.79 22.29 4.31
C ASN A 85 -0.82 23.09 5.21
N ALA A 86 0.45 22.66 5.26
CA ALA A 86 1.43 23.22 6.19
C ALA A 86 1.95 24.60 5.75
N THR A 87 1.91 24.91 4.46
CA THR A 87 2.54 26.09 3.87
C THR A 87 1.53 27.08 3.30
N ARG A 88 0.54 26.62 2.55
CA ARG A 88 -0.47 27.47 1.91
C ARG A 88 -1.48 28.01 2.92
N LYS A 89 -1.70 29.32 2.88
CA LYS A 89 -2.70 30.02 3.69
C LYS A 89 -3.52 30.96 2.85
N GLY A 90 -4.74 31.23 3.29
CA GLY A 90 -5.59 32.26 2.71
C GLY A 90 -5.08 33.68 2.99
N ASN A 91 -5.73 34.68 2.41
CA ASN A 91 -5.36 36.09 2.57
C ASN A 91 -5.45 36.57 4.03
N SER A 92 -6.37 36.00 4.82
CA SER A 92 -6.51 36.23 6.27
C SER A 92 -5.53 35.45 7.15
N GLY A 93 -4.69 34.61 6.55
CA GLY A 93 -3.75 33.76 7.26
C GLY A 93 -4.35 32.40 7.67
N ASP A 94 -5.60 32.14 7.35
CA ASP A 94 -6.29 30.90 7.69
C ASP A 94 -5.74 29.73 6.88
N PRO A 95 -5.51 28.56 7.53
CA PRO A 95 -5.02 27.37 6.85
C PRO A 95 -6.11 26.71 5.98
N TYR A 96 -5.68 25.97 4.97
CA TYR A 96 -6.55 25.13 4.16
C TYR A 96 -6.58 23.71 4.71
N TYR A 97 -7.76 23.14 4.80
CA TYR A 97 -8.06 21.77 5.22
C TYR A 97 -8.50 20.95 4.03
N VAL A 98 -8.11 19.70 3.97
CA VAL A 98 -8.72 18.74 3.05
C VAL A 98 -10.17 18.53 3.47
N GLU A 99 -11.08 18.58 2.52
CA GLU A 99 -12.51 18.38 2.74
C GLU A 99 -13.11 17.39 1.75
N TRP A 100 -14.17 16.72 2.15
CA TRP A 100 -15.09 16.06 1.24
C TRP A 100 -16.17 17.07 0.83
N TYR A 101 -16.14 17.49 -0.41
CA TYR A 101 -17.12 18.45 -0.93
C TYR A 101 -18.18 17.75 -1.77
N ALA A 102 -19.42 17.76 -1.31
CA ALA A 102 -20.57 17.26 -2.05
C ALA A 102 -21.60 18.36 -2.24
N SER A 103 -22.00 18.59 -3.49
CA SER A 103 -23.04 19.56 -3.85
C SER A 103 -23.95 18.96 -4.91
N THR A 104 -25.12 18.48 -4.48
CA THR A 104 -26.15 17.93 -5.38
C THR A 104 -26.62 18.92 -6.44
N SER A 105 -26.68 20.21 -6.09
CA SER A 105 -27.11 21.25 -7.02
C SER A 105 -26.08 21.59 -8.10
N LYS A 106 -24.80 21.26 -7.85
CA LYS A 106 -23.70 21.53 -8.79
C LYS A 106 -23.11 20.23 -9.38
N GLY A 107 -23.55 19.07 -8.89
CA GLY A 107 -23.06 17.78 -9.36
C GLY A 107 -21.61 17.47 -8.97
N PHE A 108 -21.13 18.01 -7.86
CA PHE A 108 -19.79 17.74 -7.35
C PHE A 108 -19.83 16.71 -6.20
N GLU A 109 -18.97 15.72 -6.27
CA GLU A 109 -18.67 14.75 -5.22
C GLU A 109 -17.17 14.46 -5.28
N GLU A 110 -16.37 15.23 -4.52
CA GLU A 110 -14.92 15.28 -4.69
C GLU A 110 -14.19 15.66 -3.41
N PHE A 111 -12.92 15.26 -3.30
CA PHE A 111 -12.02 15.81 -2.30
C PHE A 111 -11.34 17.07 -2.83
N SER A 112 -11.40 18.12 -2.01
CA SER A 112 -10.82 19.43 -2.28
C SER A 112 -10.16 20.00 -1.02
N THR A 113 -9.81 21.27 -1.03
CA THR A 113 -9.34 21.99 0.16
C THR A 113 -10.14 23.25 0.38
N TYR A 114 -10.47 23.54 1.63
CA TYR A 114 -11.13 24.80 1.99
C TYR A 114 -10.78 25.26 3.41
N PHE A 115 -11.25 26.45 3.77
CA PHE A 115 -11.14 26.95 5.14
C PHE A 115 -12.06 26.18 6.07
N TYR A 116 -11.57 25.87 7.27
CA TYR A 116 -12.36 25.15 8.25
C TYR A 116 -13.65 25.91 8.63
N ASN A 117 -14.72 25.15 8.69
CA ASN A 117 -16.02 25.65 9.16
C ASN A 117 -16.57 24.65 10.19
N ALA A 118 -16.61 25.07 11.45
CA ALA A 118 -17.07 24.23 12.56
C ALA A 118 -18.54 23.77 12.42
N ALA A 119 -19.39 24.49 11.66
CA ALA A 119 -20.77 24.07 11.41
C ALA A 119 -20.85 22.83 10.49
N ASN A 120 -19.77 22.55 9.74
CA ASN A 120 -19.66 21.43 8.80
C ASN A 120 -18.44 20.57 9.10
N GLU A 121 -18.07 20.39 10.36
CA GLU A 121 -16.84 19.69 10.80
C GLU A 121 -16.67 18.32 10.16
N GLY A 122 -17.75 17.55 9.99
CA GLY A 122 -17.70 16.20 9.43
C GLY A 122 -17.11 16.10 8.01
N ILE A 123 -17.15 17.18 7.20
CA ILE A 123 -16.55 17.14 5.86
C ILE A 123 -15.02 17.24 5.89
N TYR A 124 -14.42 17.70 6.99
CA TYR A 124 -12.97 17.83 7.19
C TYR A 124 -12.38 16.66 7.99
N ALA A 125 -13.23 15.85 8.62
CA ALA A 125 -12.80 14.74 9.47
C ALA A 125 -12.47 13.51 8.63
N MET A 126 -11.17 13.22 8.47
CA MET A 126 -10.67 12.11 7.67
C MET A 126 -10.22 10.96 8.58
N GLN A 127 -10.57 9.74 8.22
CA GLN A 127 -10.06 8.55 8.89
C GLN A 127 -8.93 7.93 8.06
N PHE A 128 -7.79 7.65 8.72
CA PHE A 128 -6.72 6.85 8.14
C PHE A 128 -6.98 5.38 8.47
N ILE A 129 -7.30 4.60 7.47
CA ILE A 129 -7.53 3.16 7.62
C ILE A 129 -6.29 2.43 7.13
N PRO A 130 -5.56 1.70 8.01
CA PRO A 130 -4.38 0.97 7.59
C PRO A 130 -4.71 -0.07 6.53
N VAL A 131 -3.91 -0.10 5.47
CA VAL A 131 -3.94 -1.17 4.46
C VAL A 131 -3.07 -2.30 4.98
N GLU A 132 -3.61 -3.50 5.03
CA GLU A 132 -2.80 -4.67 5.37
C GLU A 132 -1.81 -4.93 4.23
N GLN A 133 -0.53 -4.82 4.56
CA GLN A 133 0.54 -5.21 3.65
C GLN A 133 0.63 -6.75 3.59
N PRO A 134 1.00 -7.33 2.46
CA PRO A 134 1.32 -8.75 2.41
C PRO A 134 2.48 -9.04 3.39
N LEU A 135 2.43 -10.17 4.11
CA LEU A 135 3.46 -10.57 5.08
C LEU A 135 4.85 -10.67 4.42
N VAL A 136 4.88 -11.07 3.16
CA VAL A 136 6.08 -11.08 2.32
C VAL A 136 5.81 -10.19 1.12
N PRO A 137 6.45 -9.01 1.02
CA PRO A 137 6.30 -8.13 -0.14
C PRO A 137 6.73 -8.81 -1.45
N ASP A 138 6.25 -8.32 -2.57
CA ASP A 138 6.71 -8.79 -3.88
C ASP A 138 8.21 -8.56 -4.05
N GLY A 139 8.91 -9.56 -4.55
CA GLY A 139 10.36 -9.45 -4.67
C GLY A 139 11.08 -10.75 -4.94
N LYS A 140 12.41 -10.70 -4.82
CA LYS A 140 13.31 -11.86 -4.96
C LYS A 140 13.81 -12.29 -3.59
N TYR A 141 13.66 -13.58 -3.31
CA TYR A 141 13.97 -14.15 -2.01
C TYR A 141 14.78 -15.43 -2.12
N VAL A 142 15.55 -15.70 -1.09
CA VAL A 142 16.03 -17.04 -0.77
C VAL A 142 15.13 -17.60 0.33
N ILE A 143 14.44 -18.69 0.07
CA ILE A 143 13.56 -19.33 1.06
C ILE A 143 14.40 -20.27 1.91
N TYR A 144 14.58 -19.92 3.18
CA TYR A 144 15.53 -20.55 4.10
C TYR A 144 14.83 -21.09 5.34
N ASN A 145 15.22 -22.31 5.71
CA ASN A 145 14.79 -22.93 6.96
C ASN A 145 15.92 -22.84 8.00
N PRO A 146 15.81 -21.99 9.03
CA PRO A 146 16.87 -21.80 10.02
C PRO A 146 17.14 -23.04 10.86
N GLY A 147 16.15 -23.90 11.09
CA GLY A 147 16.30 -25.12 11.87
C GLY A 147 17.18 -26.17 11.19
N SER A 148 17.16 -26.24 9.85
CA SER A 148 18.00 -27.15 9.08
C SER A 148 19.28 -26.53 8.51
N GLY A 149 19.37 -25.19 8.49
CA GLY A 149 20.44 -24.46 7.83
C GLY A 149 20.38 -24.51 6.29
N LYS A 150 19.23 -24.93 5.71
CA LYS A 150 19.09 -25.16 4.28
C LYS A 150 18.21 -24.12 3.62
N ALA A 151 18.60 -23.69 2.41
CA ALA A 151 17.75 -22.95 1.49
C ALA A 151 17.10 -23.89 0.47
N MET A 152 15.87 -23.59 0.10
CA MET A 152 15.14 -24.31 -0.92
C MET A 152 15.68 -23.96 -2.31
N SER A 153 16.11 -24.97 -3.06
CA SER A 153 16.56 -24.84 -4.44
C SER A 153 15.45 -25.17 -5.44
N ALA A 154 15.49 -24.56 -6.62
CA ALA A 154 14.67 -24.94 -7.76
C ALA A 154 15.01 -26.33 -8.30
N ASP A 155 16.19 -26.87 -7.97
CA ASP A 155 16.58 -28.23 -8.37
C ASP A 155 15.68 -29.27 -7.70
N ALA A 156 15.32 -30.28 -8.44
CA ALA A 156 14.57 -31.41 -7.90
C ALA A 156 15.44 -32.36 -7.09
N THR A 157 14.87 -32.93 -6.03
CA THR A 157 15.39 -34.12 -5.37
C THR A 157 14.32 -35.22 -5.50
N GLY A 158 14.58 -36.20 -6.33
CA GLY A 158 13.56 -37.16 -6.75
C GLY A 158 12.46 -36.51 -7.59
N THR A 159 11.29 -37.16 -7.64
CA THR A 159 10.16 -36.71 -8.48
C THR A 159 9.35 -35.60 -7.86
N TYR A 160 9.26 -35.53 -6.52
CA TYR A 160 8.26 -34.73 -5.81
C TYR A 160 8.82 -33.61 -4.92
N TYR A 161 10.14 -33.49 -4.79
CA TYR A 161 10.74 -32.63 -3.79
C TYR A 161 11.70 -31.61 -4.39
N ARG A 162 11.95 -30.52 -3.65
CA ARG A 162 13.03 -29.57 -3.95
C ARG A 162 14.26 -29.87 -3.13
N ALA A 163 15.43 -29.68 -3.72
CA ALA A 163 16.69 -29.86 -3.01
C ALA A 163 16.90 -28.77 -1.95
N GLY A 164 17.50 -29.16 -0.83
CA GLY A 164 18.00 -28.24 0.18
C GLY A 164 19.49 -28.02 0.02
N LYS A 165 19.94 -26.75 -0.09
CA LYS A 165 21.36 -26.38 -0.20
C LYS A 165 21.83 -25.60 1.01
N ASP A 166 23.05 -25.84 1.46
CA ASP A 166 23.67 -25.06 2.53
C ASP A 166 23.93 -23.64 2.08
N ILE A 167 23.62 -22.70 2.94
CA ILE A 167 23.88 -21.28 2.74
C ILE A 167 24.34 -20.63 4.03
N THR A 168 25.02 -19.50 3.88
CA THR A 168 25.33 -18.62 5.02
C THR A 168 24.43 -17.40 4.97
N VAL A 169 23.72 -17.15 6.06
CA VAL A 169 22.91 -15.95 6.26
C VAL A 169 23.66 -15.04 7.23
N THR A 170 23.95 -13.81 6.82
CA THR A 170 24.56 -12.79 7.66
C THR A 170 23.63 -11.56 7.69
N ASP A 171 23.25 -11.13 8.88
CA ASP A 171 22.35 -9.98 9.09
C ASP A 171 21.06 -10.08 8.26
N GLY A 172 20.46 -11.28 8.22
CA GLY A 172 19.24 -11.56 7.47
C GLY A 172 19.40 -11.57 5.94
N LYS A 173 20.63 -11.58 5.43
CA LYS A 173 20.93 -11.52 3.99
C LYS A 173 21.80 -12.69 3.54
N VAL A 174 21.61 -13.10 2.30
CA VAL A 174 22.48 -14.04 1.60
C VAL A 174 23.22 -13.28 0.51
N THR A 175 24.54 -13.31 0.54
CA THR A 175 25.38 -12.62 -0.44
C THR A 175 25.59 -13.51 -1.65
N ASN A 176 25.30 -13.00 -2.85
CA ASN A 176 25.45 -13.69 -4.13
C ASN A 176 24.86 -15.12 -4.15
N PRO A 177 23.56 -15.29 -3.87
CA PRO A 177 22.94 -16.60 -3.91
C PRO A 177 23.02 -17.20 -5.32
N ALA A 178 23.20 -18.51 -5.42
CA ALA A 178 23.12 -19.22 -6.69
C ALA A 178 21.73 -19.03 -7.32
N ALA A 179 21.65 -19.00 -8.65
CA ALA A 179 20.43 -18.69 -9.38
C ALA A 179 19.25 -19.61 -9.04
N ASP A 180 19.53 -20.87 -8.76
CA ASP A 180 18.54 -21.88 -8.37
C ASP A 180 17.99 -21.71 -6.95
N LEU A 181 18.60 -20.85 -6.14
CA LEU A 181 18.11 -20.47 -4.80
C LEU A 181 17.25 -19.23 -4.80
N ILE A 182 17.15 -18.52 -5.94
CA ILE A 182 16.40 -17.28 -6.06
C ILE A 182 14.98 -17.60 -6.50
N TRP A 183 14.03 -17.21 -5.68
CA TRP A 183 12.59 -17.30 -5.95
C TRP A 183 12.00 -15.90 -6.11
N ASN A 184 11.20 -15.71 -7.15
CA ASN A 184 10.38 -14.51 -7.28
C ASN A 184 9.07 -14.78 -6.53
N VAL A 185 8.72 -13.91 -5.61
CA VAL A 185 7.46 -13.94 -4.87
C VAL A 185 6.62 -12.78 -5.37
N SER A 186 5.38 -13.05 -5.71
CA SER A 186 4.36 -12.05 -5.99
C SER A 186 3.08 -12.40 -5.24
N SER A 187 2.34 -11.39 -4.82
CA SER A 187 1.07 -11.56 -4.11
C SER A 187 -0.04 -10.77 -4.79
N GLN A 188 -1.21 -11.38 -4.81
CA GLN A 188 -2.47 -10.71 -5.11
C GLN A 188 -3.48 -11.19 -4.07
N ASP A 189 -4.14 -10.26 -3.39
CA ASP A 189 -5.15 -10.58 -2.37
C ASP A 189 -4.63 -11.55 -1.28
N ARG A 190 -3.34 -11.38 -0.88
CA ARG A 190 -2.61 -12.28 0.05
C ARG A 190 -2.49 -13.73 -0.43
N VAL A 191 -2.79 -13.99 -1.66
CA VAL A 191 -2.49 -15.25 -2.31
C VAL A 191 -1.18 -15.11 -3.05
N TYR A 192 -0.23 -15.94 -2.68
CA TYR A 192 1.15 -15.85 -3.17
C TYR A 192 1.37 -16.78 -4.35
N THR A 193 2.09 -16.29 -5.33
CA THR A 193 2.71 -17.08 -6.39
C THR A 193 4.23 -17.01 -6.20
N ILE A 194 4.88 -18.16 -6.18
CA ILE A 194 6.33 -18.31 -5.99
C ILE A 194 6.88 -18.96 -7.26
N THR A 195 7.82 -18.28 -7.93
CA THR A 195 8.37 -18.76 -9.19
C THR A 195 9.90 -18.82 -9.18
N THR A 196 10.46 -19.69 -9.96
CA THR A 196 11.89 -19.71 -10.27
C THR A 196 12.29 -18.50 -11.12
N ALA A 197 13.57 -18.27 -11.31
CA ALA A 197 14.08 -17.25 -12.25
C ALA A 197 13.62 -17.48 -13.70
N SER A 198 13.33 -18.74 -14.09
CA SER A 198 12.82 -19.12 -15.41
C SER A 198 11.29 -18.99 -15.54
N GLY A 199 10.60 -18.65 -14.45
CA GLY A 199 9.14 -18.49 -14.43
C GLY A 199 8.34 -19.73 -14.07
N SER A 200 8.98 -20.89 -13.80
CA SER A 200 8.28 -22.08 -13.33
C SER A 200 7.73 -21.88 -11.93
N LYS A 201 6.46 -22.23 -11.73
CA LYS A 201 5.74 -21.99 -10.48
C LYS A 201 5.97 -23.10 -9.46
N LEU A 202 6.35 -22.72 -8.24
CA LEU A 202 6.32 -23.65 -7.10
C LEU A 202 4.88 -24.13 -6.90
N SER A 203 4.69 -25.43 -6.75
CA SER A 203 3.36 -26.01 -6.76
C SER A 203 3.26 -27.23 -5.84
N MET A 204 2.05 -27.68 -5.63
CA MET A 204 1.71 -28.92 -4.96
C MET A 204 0.76 -29.72 -5.85
N ASN A 205 0.93 -31.01 -5.93
CA ASN A 205 -0.04 -31.91 -6.55
C ASN A 205 -0.88 -32.63 -5.46
N ASP A 206 -1.63 -33.63 -5.83
CA ASP A 206 -2.46 -34.38 -4.89
C ASP A 206 -1.66 -35.40 -4.06
N GLU A 207 -0.37 -35.56 -4.37
CA GLU A 207 0.52 -36.41 -3.58
C GLU A 207 0.89 -35.74 -2.26
N LYS A 208 0.93 -36.53 -1.21
CA LYS A 208 1.36 -36.04 0.10
C LYS A 208 2.86 -35.66 0.05
N ASN A 209 3.18 -34.56 0.73
CA ASN A 209 4.55 -34.04 0.83
C ASN A 209 5.21 -33.70 -0.51
N SER A 210 4.41 -33.36 -1.53
CA SER A 210 4.95 -33.01 -2.84
C SER A 210 5.21 -31.51 -2.97
N LEU A 211 6.29 -31.15 -3.65
CA LEU A 211 6.65 -29.77 -3.95
C LEU A 211 7.26 -29.67 -5.36
N PRO A 212 6.52 -30.10 -6.42
CA PRO A 212 6.97 -30.00 -7.79
C PRO A 212 6.96 -28.56 -8.31
N LEU A 213 7.34 -28.36 -9.57
CA LEU A 213 7.10 -27.13 -10.32
C LEU A 213 5.97 -27.39 -11.32
N ASP A 214 5.19 -26.32 -11.59
CA ASP A 214 4.16 -26.26 -12.63
C ASP A 214 3.05 -27.35 -12.54
N ALA A 215 2.77 -27.87 -11.35
CA ALA A 215 1.60 -28.72 -11.10
C ALA A 215 0.33 -27.90 -10.86
N ALA A 216 -0.78 -28.57 -10.52
CA ALA A 216 -2.10 -27.94 -10.47
C ALA A 216 -2.24 -26.81 -9.43
N ASN A 217 -1.67 -26.97 -8.23
CA ASN A 217 -1.85 -26.03 -7.11
C ASN A 217 -0.62 -25.11 -7.02
N THR A 218 -0.70 -23.93 -7.61
CA THR A 218 0.41 -22.96 -7.73
C THR A 218 0.29 -21.74 -6.83
N THR A 219 -0.73 -21.71 -5.99
CA THR A 219 -1.00 -20.58 -5.08
C THR A 219 -0.79 -20.99 -3.63
N TRP A 220 -0.28 -20.04 -2.83
CA TRP A 220 0.17 -20.26 -1.47
C TRP A 220 -0.44 -19.22 -0.53
N LYS A 221 -0.67 -19.61 0.71
CA LYS A 221 -0.86 -18.69 1.83
C LYS A 221 0.42 -18.64 2.65
N VAL A 222 0.79 -17.47 3.10
CA VAL A 222 1.92 -17.25 4.02
C VAL A 222 1.34 -16.73 5.32
N GLU A 223 1.71 -17.36 6.44
CA GLU A 223 1.28 -17.00 7.78
C GLU A 223 2.50 -16.85 8.68
N GLU A 224 2.42 -16.00 9.71
CA GLU A 224 3.45 -15.95 10.75
C GLU A 224 3.44 -17.25 11.56
N ALA A 225 4.63 -17.74 11.93
CA ALA A 225 4.82 -18.97 12.69
C ALA A 225 4.86 -18.72 14.19
#